data_2b0dd8f6b57c3d3090434130b6ce21e3
#
_entry.id   2b0dd8f6b57c3d3090434130b6ce21e3
#
_cell.length_a   1.000
_cell.length_b   1.000
_cell.length_c   1.000
_cell.angle_alpha   90.00
_cell.angle_beta   90.00
_cell.angle_gamma   90.00
#
_symmetry.space_group_name_H-M   'P 1'
#
loop_
_entity.id
_entity.type
_entity.pdbx_description
1 polymer ?
#
loop_
_entity_poly.entity_id
_entity_poly.type
_entity_poly.pdbx_seq_one_letter_code
_entity_poly.pdbx_strand_id
1 'polypeptide(L)'
;RDLLSISLFCIIFVRKKNQMIDFITLCDYLGTFAFAISGIRLASAKKFDWFGAYVVGVVTAVGGGTIRDILLNATPFWMQQSSYLIISGLALLFVLIFRKYVIRLNNTFFIFDAIGLGLFAIVGIAKAIDFGFPFWVAIVMGTITGAFGGMMRDILINEEPLIFRKDIYALACVLGGFIYYFCDLAGLPLALTQFIAAVSVFLTRVIAVKYHISLPALKGEE
;
A
#
# COMPACT_ATOMS: atom_id res chain seq x y z
N ARG A 1 -17.00 -28.91 30.88
CA ARG A 1 -17.47 -27.57 30.49
C ARG A 1 -16.34 -26.74 29.87
N ASP A 2 -15.09 -26.91 30.37
CA ASP A 2 -13.93 -26.10 29.94
C ASP A 2 -13.35 -26.52 28.57
N LEU A 3 -13.45 -27.82 28.22
CA LEU A 3 -12.97 -28.32 26.92
C LEU A 3 -13.81 -27.83 25.72
N LEU A 4 -15.11 -27.66 25.93
CA LEU A 4 -16.00 -27.12 24.88
C LEU A 4 -15.76 -25.61 24.66
N SER A 5 -15.47 -24.85 25.70
CA SER A 5 -15.14 -23.42 25.61
C SER A 5 -13.81 -23.20 24.90
N ILE A 6 -12.81 -24.03 25.18
CA ILE A 6 -11.48 -23.98 24.53
C ILE A 6 -11.58 -24.36 23.06
N SER A 7 -12.37 -25.42 22.74
CA SER A 7 -12.58 -25.82 21.34
C SER A 7 -13.35 -24.76 20.54
N LEU A 8 -14.37 -24.15 21.15
CA LEU A 8 -15.13 -23.06 20.52
C LEU A 8 -14.27 -21.82 20.30
N PHE A 9 -13.41 -21.47 21.29
CA PHE A 9 -12.46 -20.38 21.18
C PHE A 9 -11.41 -20.66 20.10
N CYS A 10 -10.85 -21.88 20.02
CA CYS A 10 -9.95 -22.29 18.95
C CYS A 10 -10.64 -22.23 17.57
N ILE A 11 -11.88 -22.73 17.45
CA ILE A 11 -12.63 -22.70 16.17
C ILE A 11 -12.93 -21.25 15.75
N ILE A 12 -13.33 -20.38 16.68
CA ILE A 12 -13.58 -18.97 16.41
C ILE A 12 -12.29 -18.27 16.03
N PHE A 13 -11.19 -18.55 16.72
CA PHE A 13 -9.88 -17.97 16.45
C PHE A 13 -9.31 -18.42 15.10
N VAL A 14 -9.41 -19.71 14.76
CA VAL A 14 -9.00 -20.27 13.45
C VAL A 14 -9.87 -19.72 12.33
N ARG A 15 -11.21 -19.62 12.54
CA ARG A 15 -12.13 -19.04 11.55
C ARG A 15 -11.87 -17.54 11.33
N LYS A 16 -11.57 -16.80 12.41
CA LYS A 16 -11.18 -15.38 12.36
C LYS A 16 -9.85 -15.20 11.61
N LYS A 17 -8.88 -16.11 11.83
CA LYS A 17 -7.58 -16.11 11.15
C LYS A 17 -7.72 -16.37 9.65
N ASN A 18 -8.58 -17.32 9.24
CA ASN A 18 -8.79 -17.61 7.81
C ASN A 18 -9.48 -16.45 7.07
N GLN A 19 -10.50 -15.82 7.67
CA GLN A 19 -11.12 -14.62 7.07
C GLN A 19 -10.14 -13.43 6.97
N MET A 20 -9.22 -13.33 7.91
CA MET A 20 -8.18 -12.31 7.95
C MET A 20 -7.17 -12.46 6.81
N ILE A 21 -6.74 -13.69 6.54
CA ILE A 21 -5.79 -14.02 5.47
C ILE A 21 -6.41 -13.68 4.12
N ASP A 22 -7.69 -14.02 3.90
CA ASP A 22 -8.39 -13.75 2.64
C ASP A 22 -8.51 -12.25 2.36
N PHE A 23 -8.90 -11.44 3.36
CA PHE A 23 -9.05 -9.99 3.18
C PHE A 23 -7.72 -9.29 2.94
N ILE A 24 -6.68 -9.60 3.72
CA ILE A 24 -5.33 -9.01 3.54
C ILE A 24 -4.73 -9.46 2.22
N THR A 25 -4.89 -10.71 1.82
CA THR A 25 -4.42 -11.20 0.53
C THR A 25 -5.11 -10.47 -0.63
N LEU A 26 -6.43 -10.23 -0.51
CA LEU A 26 -7.16 -9.43 -1.49
C LEU A 26 -6.63 -7.99 -1.57
N CYS A 27 -6.41 -7.35 -0.42
CA CYS A 27 -5.83 -6.01 -0.35
C CYS A 27 -4.43 -5.97 -0.97
N ASP A 28 -3.61 -6.99 -0.75
CA ASP A 28 -2.26 -7.10 -1.27
C ASP A 28 -2.27 -7.22 -2.81
N TYR A 29 -3.15 -8.05 -3.38
CA TYR A 29 -3.30 -8.17 -4.83
C TYR A 29 -3.88 -6.91 -5.48
N LEU A 30 -4.89 -6.30 -4.88
CA LEU A 30 -5.47 -5.05 -5.38
C LEU A 30 -4.47 -3.90 -5.27
N GLY A 31 -3.72 -3.82 -4.18
CA GLY A 31 -2.64 -2.86 -3.99
C GLY A 31 -1.52 -3.04 -5.02
N THR A 32 -1.12 -4.29 -5.28
CA THR A 32 -0.15 -4.64 -6.33
C THR A 32 -0.62 -4.16 -7.70
N PHE A 33 -1.87 -4.45 -8.07
CA PHE A 33 -2.43 -4.02 -9.34
C PHE A 33 -2.50 -2.49 -9.46
N ALA A 34 -2.96 -1.80 -8.41
CA ALA A 34 -3.06 -0.35 -8.39
C ALA A 34 -1.68 0.33 -8.50
N PHE A 35 -0.71 -0.12 -7.71
CA PHE A 35 0.64 0.43 -7.76
C PHE A 35 1.36 0.12 -9.07
N ALA A 36 1.18 -1.08 -9.62
CA ALA A 36 1.71 -1.39 -10.95
C ALA A 36 1.15 -0.44 -12.02
N ILE A 37 -0.17 -0.17 -12.03
CA ILE A 37 -0.77 0.81 -12.95
C ILE A 37 -0.16 2.20 -12.75
N SER A 38 -0.01 2.65 -11.50
CA SER A 38 0.60 3.94 -11.19
C SER A 38 2.02 4.05 -11.76
N GLY A 39 2.86 3.03 -11.55
CA GLY A 39 4.24 2.98 -12.06
C GLY A 39 4.30 2.95 -13.59
N ILE A 40 3.53 2.07 -14.24
CA ILE A 40 3.47 1.92 -15.69
C ILE A 40 2.99 3.22 -16.34
N ARG A 41 1.98 3.88 -15.75
CA ARG A 41 1.44 5.14 -16.24
C ARG A 41 2.50 6.25 -16.27
N LEU A 42 3.29 6.38 -15.19
CA LEU A 42 4.35 7.37 -15.12
C LEU A 42 5.52 7.04 -16.05
N ALA A 43 5.95 5.78 -16.12
CA ALA A 43 6.96 5.32 -17.08
C ALA A 43 6.53 5.59 -18.54
N SER A 44 5.26 5.40 -18.86
CA SER A 44 4.69 5.73 -20.17
C SER A 44 4.79 7.23 -20.50
N ALA A 45 4.64 8.12 -19.52
CA ALA A 45 4.82 9.56 -19.71
C ALA A 45 6.28 9.93 -20.03
N LYS A 46 7.25 9.14 -19.53
CA LYS A 46 8.68 9.27 -19.83
C LYS A 46 9.11 8.54 -21.12
N LYS A 47 8.15 7.99 -21.88
CA LYS A 47 8.38 7.26 -23.14
C LYS A 47 9.23 5.99 -22.98
N PHE A 48 9.19 5.33 -21.82
CA PHE A 48 9.81 4.03 -21.65
C PHE A 48 9.14 3.00 -22.58
N ASP A 49 9.91 2.01 -23.00
CA ASP A 49 9.36 0.86 -23.73
C ASP A 49 8.47 -0.01 -22.84
N TRP A 50 7.85 -1.04 -23.41
CA TRP A 50 6.91 -1.89 -22.65
C TRP A 50 7.61 -2.64 -21.53
N PHE A 51 8.85 -3.09 -21.76
CA PHE A 51 9.60 -3.80 -20.73
C PHE A 51 10.03 -2.87 -19.60
N GLY A 52 10.57 -1.70 -19.93
CA GLY A 52 10.93 -0.68 -18.95
C GLY A 52 9.71 -0.22 -18.12
N ALA A 53 8.56 -0.01 -18.77
CA ALA A 53 7.32 0.32 -18.08
C ALA A 53 6.84 -0.81 -17.15
N TYR A 54 6.96 -2.07 -17.58
CA TYR A 54 6.67 -3.23 -16.74
C TYR A 54 7.58 -3.29 -15.52
N VAL A 55 8.90 -3.11 -15.70
CA VAL A 55 9.87 -3.12 -14.59
C VAL A 55 9.54 -2.02 -13.57
N VAL A 56 9.26 -0.79 -14.02
CA VAL A 56 8.83 0.30 -13.11
C VAL A 56 7.55 -0.07 -12.38
N GLY A 57 6.59 -0.68 -13.07
CA GLY A 57 5.34 -1.17 -12.46
C GLY A 57 5.59 -2.22 -11.38
N VAL A 58 6.43 -3.24 -11.66
CA VAL A 58 6.79 -4.28 -10.70
C VAL A 58 7.49 -3.66 -9.49
N VAL A 59 8.52 -2.83 -9.70
CA VAL A 59 9.26 -2.19 -8.59
C VAL A 59 8.34 -1.33 -7.74
N THR A 60 7.41 -0.60 -8.34
CA THR A 60 6.41 0.18 -7.60
C THR A 60 5.54 -0.73 -6.74
N ALA A 61 5.07 -1.84 -7.30
CA ALA A 61 4.13 -2.75 -6.66
C ALA A 61 4.76 -3.58 -5.53
N VAL A 62 6.01 -4.04 -5.71
CA VAL A 62 6.64 -4.95 -4.73
C VAL A 62 7.69 -4.27 -3.85
N GLY A 63 8.16 -3.07 -4.21
CA GLY A 63 9.30 -2.42 -3.57
C GLY A 63 9.10 -2.14 -2.08
N GLY A 64 7.98 -1.53 -1.71
CA GLY A 64 7.67 -1.22 -0.32
C GLY A 64 7.54 -2.47 0.55
N GLY A 65 6.83 -3.49 0.05
CA GLY A 65 6.70 -4.78 0.73
C GLY A 65 8.00 -5.56 0.82
N THR A 66 8.90 -5.40 -0.15
CA THR A 66 10.24 -6.00 -0.12
C THR A 66 11.07 -5.43 1.02
N ILE A 67 11.09 -4.09 1.16
CA ILE A 67 11.82 -3.43 2.26
C ILE A 67 11.21 -3.85 3.61
N ARG A 68 9.89 -3.86 3.73
CA ARG A 68 9.21 -4.36 4.93
C ARG A 68 9.67 -5.77 5.29
N ASP A 69 9.65 -6.68 4.32
CA ASP A 69 9.97 -8.09 4.58
C ASP A 69 11.42 -8.28 5.00
N ILE A 70 12.36 -7.54 4.40
CA ILE A 70 13.77 -7.53 4.80
C ILE A 70 13.91 -7.03 6.24
N LEU A 71 13.23 -5.94 6.62
CA LEU A 71 13.27 -5.39 7.98
C LEU A 71 12.63 -6.34 9.01
N LEU A 72 11.65 -7.15 8.60
CA LEU A 72 11.02 -8.19 9.42
C LEU A 72 11.82 -9.51 9.42
N ASN A 73 12.99 -9.55 8.78
CA ASN A 73 13.80 -10.77 8.58
C ASN A 73 13.01 -11.90 7.91
N ALA A 74 12.17 -11.55 6.95
CA ALA A 74 11.35 -12.47 6.16
C ALA A 74 11.80 -12.48 4.70
N THR A 75 11.60 -13.60 4.02
CA THR A 75 11.79 -13.67 2.56
C THR A 75 10.75 -12.79 1.88
N PRO A 76 11.16 -11.92 0.92
CA PRO A 76 10.22 -11.08 0.18
C PRO A 76 9.07 -11.89 -0.43
N PHE A 77 7.85 -11.43 -0.22
CA PHE A 77 6.61 -12.15 -0.55
C PHE A 77 6.49 -12.54 -2.03
N TRP A 78 6.95 -11.69 -2.94
CA TRP A 78 6.91 -11.95 -4.38
C TRP A 78 7.89 -13.04 -4.84
N MET A 79 8.94 -13.32 -4.06
CA MET A 79 9.87 -14.45 -4.32
C MET A 79 9.22 -15.79 -4.00
N GLN A 80 8.22 -15.81 -3.13
CA GLN A 80 7.49 -17.02 -2.75
C GLN A 80 6.29 -17.28 -3.66
N GLN A 81 5.74 -16.23 -4.30
CA GLN A 81 4.54 -16.32 -5.11
C GLN A 81 4.68 -15.51 -6.41
N SER A 82 4.72 -16.18 -7.54
CA SER A 82 4.79 -15.54 -8.87
C SER A 82 3.55 -14.72 -9.24
N SER A 83 2.44 -14.86 -8.49
CA SER A 83 1.19 -14.11 -8.71
C SER A 83 1.40 -12.60 -8.77
N TYR A 84 2.32 -12.05 -7.98
CA TYR A 84 2.61 -10.61 -7.97
C TYR A 84 3.18 -10.09 -9.30
N LEU A 85 4.08 -10.87 -9.91
CA LEU A 85 4.61 -10.55 -11.23
C LEU A 85 3.54 -10.69 -12.32
N ILE A 86 2.69 -11.70 -12.22
CA ILE A 86 1.56 -11.90 -13.14
C ILE A 86 0.56 -10.74 -13.02
N ILE A 87 0.18 -10.33 -11.80
CA ILE A 87 -0.72 -9.21 -11.56
C ILE A 87 -0.13 -7.91 -12.13
N SER A 88 1.17 -7.68 -11.96
CA SER A 88 1.85 -6.52 -12.57
C SER A 88 1.85 -6.59 -14.09
N GLY A 89 1.95 -7.80 -14.69
CA GLY A 89 1.79 -8.03 -16.13
C GLY A 89 0.36 -7.74 -16.61
N LEU A 90 -0.65 -8.17 -15.85
CA LEU A 90 -2.05 -7.84 -16.12
C LEU A 90 -2.31 -6.33 -16.03
N ALA A 91 -1.65 -5.63 -15.10
CA ALA A 91 -1.70 -4.17 -15.01
C ALA A 91 -1.11 -3.50 -16.26
N LEU A 92 -0.01 -4.04 -16.81
CA LEU A 92 0.54 -3.55 -18.08
C LEU A 92 -0.46 -3.74 -19.23
N LEU A 93 -1.05 -4.93 -19.36
CA LEU A 93 -2.08 -5.20 -20.37
C LEU A 93 -3.27 -4.25 -20.22
N PHE A 94 -3.72 -4.05 -18.99
CA PHE A 94 -4.81 -3.09 -18.69
C PHE A 94 -4.45 -1.67 -19.18
N VAL A 95 -3.26 -1.17 -18.87
CA VAL A 95 -2.83 0.16 -19.30
C VAL A 95 -2.72 0.24 -20.82
N LEU A 96 -2.24 -0.80 -21.52
CA LEU A 96 -2.14 -0.85 -22.98
C LEU A 96 -3.53 -0.83 -23.64
N ILE A 97 -4.47 -1.62 -23.15
CA ILE A 97 -5.85 -1.70 -23.70
C ILE A 97 -6.59 -0.39 -23.44
N PHE A 98 -6.53 0.12 -22.22
CA PHE A 98 -7.27 1.33 -21.82
C PHE A 98 -6.44 2.62 -21.96
N ARG A 99 -5.38 2.60 -22.76
CA ARG A 99 -4.42 3.70 -22.95
C ARG A 99 -5.09 5.05 -23.13
N LYS A 100 -6.12 5.12 -23.98
CA LYS A 100 -6.84 6.38 -24.27
C LYS A 100 -7.49 7.00 -23.03
N TYR A 101 -7.99 6.16 -22.11
CA TYR A 101 -8.66 6.61 -20.89
C TYR A 101 -7.65 6.85 -19.77
N VAL A 102 -6.74 5.90 -19.55
CA VAL A 102 -5.76 5.95 -18.46
C VAL A 102 -4.74 7.07 -18.64
N ILE A 103 -4.29 7.34 -19.88
CA ILE A 103 -3.31 8.39 -20.16
C ILE A 103 -3.95 9.77 -20.27
N ARG A 104 -5.18 9.86 -20.75
CA ARG A 104 -5.88 11.13 -20.99
C ARG A 104 -6.34 11.81 -19.70
N LEU A 105 -6.63 11.03 -18.66
CA LEU A 105 -6.99 11.56 -17.34
C LEU A 105 -5.71 11.89 -16.57
N ASN A 106 -5.36 13.17 -16.48
CA ASN A 106 -4.15 13.66 -15.78
C ASN A 106 -4.02 13.16 -14.33
N ASN A 107 -5.13 12.83 -13.68
CA ASN A 107 -5.17 12.38 -12.28
C ASN A 107 -5.17 10.86 -12.10
N THR A 108 -5.11 10.07 -13.18
CA THR A 108 -5.25 8.61 -13.07
C THR A 108 -4.14 7.99 -12.23
N PHE A 109 -2.88 8.41 -12.42
CA PHE A 109 -1.78 7.89 -11.62
C PHE A 109 -1.98 8.16 -10.12
N PHE A 110 -2.46 9.36 -9.79
CA PHE A 110 -2.72 9.76 -8.40
C PHE A 110 -3.77 8.88 -7.73
N ILE A 111 -4.87 8.57 -8.43
CA ILE A 111 -5.94 7.73 -7.88
C ILE A 111 -5.42 6.32 -7.59
N PHE A 112 -4.72 5.71 -8.55
CA PHE A 112 -4.14 4.38 -8.37
C PHE A 112 -3.04 4.36 -7.30
N ASP A 113 -2.21 5.42 -7.23
CA ASP A 113 -1.22 5.58 -6.17
C ASP A 113 -1.88 5.71 -4.79
N ALA A 114 -2.93 6.52 -4.66
CA ALA A 114 -3.64 6.70 -3.40
C ALA A 114 -4.37 5.42 -2.93
N ILE A 115 -4.95 4.65 -3.86
CA ILE A 115 -5.55 3.35 -3.57
C ILE A 115 -4.47 2.37 -3.08
N GLY A 116 -3.38 2.23 -3.83
CA GLY A 116 -2.27 1.35 -3.47
C GLY A 116 -1.64 1.72 -2.13
N LEU A 117 -1.46 3.02 -1.88
CA LEU A 117 -0.94 3.55 -0.61
C LEU A 117 -1.79 3.10 0.58
N GLY A 118 -3.13 3.25 0.49
CA GLY A 118 -4.06 2.85 1.55
C GLY A 118 -4.04 1.34 1.80
N LEU A 119 -4.12 0.55 0.74
CA LEU A 119 -4.12 -0.91 0.84
C LEU A 119 -2.80 -1.44 1.43
N PHE A 120 -1.67 -0.97 0.93
CA PHE A 120 -0.36 -1.44 1.40
C PHE A 120 0.01 -0.93 2.80
N ALA A 121 -0.47 0.25 3.21
CA ALA A 121 -0.32 0.69 4.59
C ALA A 121 -0.94 -0.34 5.56
N ILE A 122 -2.14 -0.82 5.25
CA ILE A 122 -2.83 -1.80 6.10
C ILE A 122 -2.19 -3.18 6.04
N VAL A 123 -1.76 -3.63 4.85
CA VAL A 123 -1.01 -4.89 4.69
C VAL A 123 0.28 -4.86 5.53
N GLY A 124 0.99 -3.73 5.52
CA GLY A 124 2.21 -3.55 6.31
C GLY A 124 1.96 -3.56 7.81
N ILE A 125 0.90 -2.88 8.28
CA ILE A 125 0.49 -2.88 9.69
C ILE A 125 0.14 -4.31 10.14
N ALA A 126 -0.75 -4.98 9.41
CA ALA A 126 -1.20 -6.31 9.75
C ALA A 126 -0.03 -7.30 9.85
N LYS A 127 0.88 -7.27 8.86
CA LYS A 127 2.04 -8.17 8.85
C LYS A 127 2.98 -7.93 10.02
N ALA A 128 3.25 -6.67 10.40
CA ALA A 128 4.08 -6.36 11.56
C ALA A 128 3.45 -6.83 12.88
N ILE A 129 2.13 -6.70 13.00
CA ILE A 129 1.38 -7.22 14.16
C ILE A 129 1.46 -8.76 14.21
N ASP A 130 1.31 -9.45 13.07
CA ASP A 130 1.43 -10.92 12.98
C ASP A 130 2.83 -11.41 13.37
N PHE A 131 3.87 -10.61 13.15
CA PHE A 131 5.24 -10.88 13.59
C PHE A 131 5.48 -10.53 15.07
N GLY A 132 4.45 -10.08 15.80
CA GLY A 132 4.52 -9.78 17.23
C GLY A 132 5.15 -8.42 17.57
N PHE A 133 5.31 -7.53 16.61
CA PHE A 133 5.86 -6.20 16.88
C PHE A 133 4.83 -5.28 17.54
N PRO A 134 5.28 -4.34 18.40
CA PRO A 134 4.40 -3.36 19.02
C PRO A 134 3.77 -2.43 17.97
N PHE A 135 2.64 -1.84 18.34
CA PHE A 135 1.80 -1.10 17.39
C PHE A 135 2.50 0.09 16.72
N TRP A 136 3.40 0.78 17.43
CA TRP A 136 4.17 1.88 16.84
C TRP A 136 5.09 1.40 15.71
N VAL A 137 5.70 0.19 15.85
CA VAL A 137 6.46 -0.43 14.77
C VAL A 137 5.54 -0.80 13.62
N ALA A 138 4.35 -1.31 13.90
CA ALA A 138 3.38 -1.65 12.87
C ALA A 138 2.98 -0.43 12.02
N ILE A 139 2.77 0.75 12.64
CA ILE A 139 2.52 2.00 11.90
C ILE A 139 3.70 2.35 10.99
N VAL A 140 4.93 2.26 11.49
CA VAL A 140 6.14 2.51 10.68
C VAL A 140 6.22 1.53 9.51
N MET A 141 6.01 0.23 9.75
CA MET A 141 6.04 -0.81 8.70
C MET A 141 4.93 -0.62 7.66
N GLY A 142 3.73 -0.20 8.09
CA GLY A 142 2.66 0.19 7.19
C GLY A 142 3.03 1.39 6.33
N THR A 143 3.63 2.41 6.93
CA THR A 143 4.09 3.60 6.21
C THR A 143 5.19 3.26 5.20
N ILE A 144 6.17 2.44 5.58
CA ILE A 144 7.22 1.94 4.67
C ILE A 144 6.58 1.15 3.52
N THR A 145 5.68 0.20 3.84
CA THR A 145 5.06 -0.65 2.81
C THR A 145 4.29 0.18 1.79
N GLY A 146 3.52 1.17 2.26
CA GLY A 146 2.74 2.05 1.38
C GLY A 146 3.61 3.05 0.61
N ALA A 147 4.52 3.76 1.27
CA ALA A 147 5.19 4.91 0.66
C ALA A 147 6.43 4.55 -0.18
N PHE A 148 7.20 3.52 0.20
CA PHE A 148 8.49 3.23 -0.46
C PHE A 148 8.35 2.72 -1.89
N GLY A 149 7.25 2.00 -2.22
CA GLY A 149 6.99 1.60 -3.60
C GLY A 149 6.91 2.80 -4.54
N GLY A 150 6.15 3.82 -4.15
CA GLY A 150 6.04 5.09 -4.87
C GLY A 150 7.36 5.87 -4.90
N MET A 151 8.12 5.87 -3.80
CA MET A 151 9.43 6.50 -3.75
C MET A 151 10.42 5.85 -4.74
N MET A 152 10.51 4.53 -4.77
CA MET A 152 11.35 3.81 -5.72
C MET A 152 10.93 4.07 -7.17
N ARG A 153 9.64 4.11 -7.45
CA ARG A 153 9.10 4.49 -8.75
C ARG A 153 9.61 5.86 -9.20
N ASP A 154 9.44 6.86 -8.33
CA ASP A 154 9.80 8.25 -8.66
C ASP A 154 11.31 8.37 -8.92
N ILE A 155 12.15 7.69 -8.14
CA ILE A 155 13.61 7.62 -8.37
C ILE A 155 13.92 6.98 -9.73
N LEU A 156 13.27 5.86 -10.08
CA LEU A 156 13.53 5.16 -11.35
C LEU A 156 13.16 5.99 -12.58
N ILE A 157 12.16 6.86 -12.46
CA ILE A 157 11.75 7.74 -13.55
C ILE A 157 12.43 9.12 -13.49
N ASN A 158 13.39 9.30 -12.57
CA ASN A 158 14.11 10.55 -12.34
C ASN A 158 13.19 11.74 -12.02
N GLU A 159 12.27 11.50 -11.09
CA GLU A 159 11.39 12.54 -10.51
C GLU A 159 11.67 12.69 -9.02
N GLU A 160 11.39 13.86 -8.47
CA GLU A 160 11.44 14.07 -7.03
C GLU A 160 10.36 13.22 -6.35
N PRO A 161 10.75 12.31 -5.41
CA PRO A 161 9.78 11.45 -4.74
C PRO A 161 8.69 12.22 -4.00
N LEU A 162 7.44 11.76 -4.12
CA LEU A 162 6.27 12.39 -3.47
C LEU A 162 6.45 12.54 -1.95
N ILE A 163 7.20 11.65 -1.31
CA ILE A 163 7.46 11.69 0.13
C ILE A 163 8.28 12.93 0.55
N PHE A 164 9.08 13.49 -0.35
CA PHE A 164 9.92 14.67 -0.10
C PHE A 164 9.26 15.97 -0.57
N ARG A 165 8.18 15.86 -1.33
CA ARG A 165 7.39 17.02 -1.71
C ARG A 165 6.59 17.54 -0.51
N LYS A 166 6.05 18.73 -0.63
CA LYS A 166 5.18 19.33 0.41
C LYS A 166 3.85 18.58 0.61
N ASP A 167 3.63 17.53 -0.16
CA ASP A 167 2.39 16.75 -0.17
C ASP A 167 2.26 15.87 1.08
N ILE A 168 1.02 15.73 1.57
CA ILE A 168 0.71 14.76 2.62
C ILE A 168 0.67 13.36 1.98
N TYR A 169 1.82 12.66 1.99
CA TYR A 169 1.97 11.33 1.39
C TYR A 169 2.16 10.25 2.48
N ALA A 170 3.34 10.12 3.03
CA ALA A 170 3.61 9.16 4.10
C ALA A 170 2.81 9.47 5.39
N LEU A 171 2.56 10.76 5.66
CA LEU A 171 1.74 11.16 6.81
C LEU A 171 0.30 10.62 6.72
N ALA A 172 -0.25 10.41 5.52
CA ALA A 172 -1.56 9.78 5.36
C ALA A 172 -1.53 8.32 5.87
N CYS A 173 -0.44 7.57 5.64
CA CYS A 173 -0.27 6.23 6.18
C CYS A 173 -0.18 6.23 7.71
N VAL A 174 0.54 7.19 8.28
CA VAL A 174 0.64 7.36 9.75
C VAL A 174 -0.73 7.64 10.36
N LEU A 175 -1.50 8.55 9.78
CA LEU A 175 -2.88 8.83 10.22
C LEU A 175 -3.77 7.60 10.11
N GLY A 176 -3.70 6.88 8.98
CA GLY A 176 -4.42 5.62 8.81
C GLY A 176 -4.03 4.56 9.85
N GLY A 177 -2.75 4.51 10.23
CA GLY A 177 -2.26 3.64 11.29
C GLY A 177 -2.84 4.00 12.66
N PHE A 178 -2.94 5.28 13.01
CA PHE A 178 -3.62 5.70 14.24
C PHE A 178 -5.11 5.34 14.21
N ILE A 179 -5.79 5.53 13.08
CA ILE A 179 -7.20 5.14 12.93
C ILE A 179 -7.35 3.63 13.10
N TYR A 180 -6.46 2.83 12.52
CA TYR A 180 -6.42 1.38 12.76
C TYR A 180 -6.34 1.08 14.26
N TYR A 181 -5.39 1.70 14.96
CA TYR A 181 -5.19 1.51 16.40
C TYR A 181 -6.45 1.83 17.22
N PHE A 182 -7.07 2.99 16.98
CA PHE A 182 -8.27 3.37 17.72
C PHE A 182 -9.48 2.49 17.40
N CYS A 183 -9.62 2.02 16.17
CA CYS A 183 -10.67 1.08 15.80
C CYS A 183 -10.47 -0.29 16.46
N ASP A 184 -9.23 -0.76 16.53
CA ASP A 184 -8.87 -1.99 17.23
C ASP A 184 -9.11 -1.89 18.74
N LEU A 185 -8.71 -0.77 19.35
CA LEU A 185 -8.97 -0.48 20.76
C LEU A 185 -10.47 -0.40 21.09
N ALA A 186 -11.29 0.10 20.14
CA ALA A 186 -12.75 0.12 20.27
C ALA A 186 -13.41 -1.25 20.08
N GLY A 187 -12.63 -2.30 19.82
CA GLY A 187 -13.12 -3.67 19.66
C GLY A 187 -13.88 -3.93 18.35
N LEU A 188 -13.66 -3.13 17.32
CA LEU A 188 -14.30 -3.33 16.01
C LEU A 188 -13.81 -4.64 15.36
N PRO A 189 -14.65 -5.29 14.53
CA PRO A 189 -14.22 -6.45 13.75
C PRO A 189 -13.00 -6.10 12.90
N LEU A 190 -12.00 -7.00 12.87
CA LEU A 190 -10.72 -6.74 12.24
C LEU A 190 -10.83 -6.30 10.77
N ALA A 191 -11.66 -6.98 9.97
CA ALA A 191 -11.88 -6.60 8.57
C ALA A 191 -12.46 -5.18 8.42
N LEU A 192 -13.34 -4.77 9.35
CA LEU A 192 -13.90 -3.42 9.37
C LEU A 192 -12.83 -2.38 9.77
N THR A 193 -12.02 -2.70 10.78
CA THR A 193 -10.88 -1.86 11.19
C THR A 193 -9.92 -1.62 10.02
N GLN A 194 -9.55 -2.67 9.32
CA GLN A 194 -8.67 -2.62 8.15
C GLN A 194 -9.29 -1.80 7.01
N PHE A 195 -10.58 -2.01 6.73
CA PHE A 195 -11.29 -1.27 5.69
C PHE A 195 -11.36 0.23 6.01
N ILE A 196 -11.78 0.59 7.23
CA ILE A 196 -11.88 1.99 7.67
C ILE A 196 -10.51 2.67 7.58
N ALA A 197 -9.45 2.00 8.04
CA ALA A 197 -8.10 2.54 8.00
C ALA A 197 -7.59 2.72 6.56
N ALA A 198 -7.81 1.75 5.65
CA ALA A 198 -7.44 1.89 4.24
C ALA A 198 -8.16 3.06 3.56
N VAL A 199 -9.48 3.16 3.78
CA VAL A 199 -10.30 4.26 3.25
C VAL A 199 -9.84 5.61 3.81
N SER A 200 -9.46 5.68 5.09
CA SER A 200 -8.97 6.92 5.69
C SER A 200 -7.67 7.41 5.04
N VAL A 201 -6.72 6.52 4.74
CA VAL A 201 -5.50 6.87 3.99
C VAL A 201 -5.86 7.44 2.62
N PHE A 202 -6.71 6.73 1.88
CA PHE A 202 -7.16 7.17 0.56
C PHE A 202 -7.84 8.53 0.61
N LEU A 203 -8.80 8.72 1.51
CA LEU A 203 -9.52 9.99 1.66
C LEU A 203 -8.59 11.13 2.07
N THR A 204 -7.67 10.88 3.01
CA THR A 204 -6.66 11.89 3.40
C THR A 204 -5.85 12.35 2.19
N ARG A 205 -5.42 11.44 1.32
CA ARG A 205 -4.71 11.76 0.08
C ARG A 205 -5.56 12.59 -0.88
N VAL A 206 -6.82 12.16 -1.10
CA VAL A 206 -7.74 12.88 -2.00
C VAL A 206 -8.03 14.29 -1.49
N ILE A 207 -8.29 14.44 -0.20
CA ILE A 207 -8.55 15.73 0.44
C ILE A 207 -7.31 16.62 0.36
N ALA A 208 -6.13 16.09 0.70
CA ALA A 208 -4.88 16.85 0.67
C ALA A 208 -4.59 17.43 -0.72
N VAL A 209 -4.73 16.61 -1.76
CA VAL A 209 -4.51 17.07 -3.15
C VAL A 209 -5.61 18.02 -3.62
N LYS A 210 -6.88 17.73 -3.32
CA LYS A 210 -8.01 18.58 -3.73
C LYS A 210 -7.95 19.98 -3.14
N TYR A 211 -7.54 20.10 -1.87
CA TYR A 211 -7.48 21.37 -1.15
C TYR A 211 -6.07 21.95 -1.05
N HIS A 212 -5.10 21.37 -1.77
CA HIS A 212 -3.69 21.79 -1.76
C HIS A 212 -3.11 21.92 -0.34
N ILE A 213 -3.50 20.98 0.55
CA ILE A 213 -2.98 20.94 1.92
C ILE A 213 -1.54 20.43 1.87
N SER A 214 -0.61 21.29 2.31
CA SER A 214 0.83 20.99 2.27
C SER A 214 1.46 21.28 3.63
N LEU A 215 2.56 20.58 3.91
CA LEU A 215 3.39 20.87 5.08
C LEU A 215 4.28 22.10 4.80
N PRO A 216 4.53 22.95 5.83
CA PRO A 216 5.46 24.05 5.68
C PRO A 216 6.87 23.52 5.38
N ALA A 217 7.53 24.11 4.37
CA ALA A 217 8.93 23.80 4.12
C ALA A 217 9.82 24.34 5.22
N LEU A 218 10.84 23.59 5.59
CA LEU A 218 11.94 24.14 6.41
C LEU A 218 12.65 25.21 5.57
N LYS A 219 12.60 26.46 6.05
CA LYS A 219 13.38 27.54 5.42
C LYS A 219 14.82 27.36 5.87
N GLY A 220 15.73 27.09 4.90
CA GLY A 220 17.16 27.28 5.13
C GLY A 220 17.42 28.78 5.36
N GLU A 221 18.36 29.12 6.24
CA GLU A 221 18.93 30.46 6.25
C GLU A 221 19.70 30.62 4.93
N GLU A 222 19.30 31.64 4.13
CA GLU A 222 20.07 32.13 2.98
C GLU A 222 21.28 32.95 3.45
#